data_1fe6025c19775011f91b7b61abc5783d
#
_entry.id   1fe6025c19775011f91b7b61abc5783d
#
_cell.length_a   1.000
_cell.length_b   1.000
_cell.length_c   1.000
_cell.angle_alpha   90.00
_cell.angle_beta   90.00
_cell.angle_gamma   90.00
#
_symmetry.space_group_name_H-M   'P 1'
#
loop_
_entity.id
_entity.type
_entity.pdbx_description
1 polymer ?
#
loop_
_entity_poly.entity_id
_entity_poly.type
_entity_poly.pdbx_seq_one_letter_code
_entity_poly.pdbx_strand_id
1 'polypeptide(L)'
;MNRWTNRVAVVTGASSGIGAACCRDLVAKGMVVVGLARREERLKELKASLPAGQAANFHGRRCDVSDEQQVKEAFAWIDQDLGGADVLVNNAGIIRPIRVMDEDNSEALKAILDTNVLGVTWCTRQMFRSLLRRKVNDGHVVIINSIVGHKVPMLEGLNMYAPSKHAITALTEVLRQEFIKSGTQTKITSISPGVVNTEIFGSSSIEVTSSMPMLRSEDVADAVSYCIQTPPNVQIHELTIKPVGEHF
;
A
#
# COMPACT_ATOMS: atom_id res chain seq x y z
N MET A 1 3.10 18.08 -6.92
CA MET A 1 1.75 17.43 -6.93
C MET A 1 0.82 17.89 -8.05
N ASN A 2 1.01 19.04 -8.67
CA ASN A 2 0.08 19.63 -9.67
C ASN A 2 -0.35 18.65 -10.81
N ARG A 3 0.57 17.78 -11.27
CA ARG A 3 0.26 16.77 -12.31
C ARG A 3 -0.77 15.72 -11.88
N TRP A 4 -1.01 15.58 -10.59
CA TRP A 4 -1.92 14.59 -10.01
C TRP A 4 -3.27 15.19 -9.60
N THR A 5 -3.46 16.50 -9.69
CA THR A 5 -4.75 17.14 -9.37
C THR A 5 -5.86 16.55 -10.25
N ASN A 6 -6.96 16.15 -9.62
CA ASN A 6 -8.12 15.48 -10.23
C ASN A 6 -7.82 14.08 -10.82
N ARG A 7 -6.62 13.55 -10.72
CA ARG A 7 -6.32 12.16 -11.10
C ARG A 7 -6.70 11.20 -9.97
N VAL A 8 -6.95 9.95 -10.33
CA VAL A 8 -7.47 8.94 -9.40
C VAL A 8 -6.31 8.16 -8.74
N ALA A 9 -6.29 8.17 -7.41
CA ALA A 9 -5.41 7.33 -6.60
C ALA A 9 -6.21 6.23 -5.91
N VAL A 10 -5.72 5.00 -5.96
CA VAL A 10 -6.26 3.87 -5.19
C VAL A 10 -5.33 3.56 -4.04
N VAL A 11 -5.85 3.44 -2.82
CA VAL A 11 -5.09 3.07 -1.62
C VAL A 11 -5.71 1.81 -1.03
N THR A 12 -4.94 0.72 -0.95
CA THR A 12 -5.38 -0.50 -0.30
C THR A 12 -5.07 -0.48 1.21
N GLY A 13 -5.88 -1.17 2.02
CA GLY A 13 -5.73 -1.12 3.48
C GLY A 13 -6.08 0.25 4.07
N ALA A 14 -6.99 0.99 3.43
CA ALA A 14 -7.32 2.38 3.74
C ALA A 14 -8.06 2.61 5.07
N SER A 15 -8.45 1.55 5.80
CA SER A 15 -9.29 1.66 6.99
C SER A 15 -8.56 2.08 8.27
N SER A 16 -7.21 2.15 8.26
CA SER A 16 -6.41 2.57 9.43
C SER A 16 -4.96 2.88 9.05
N GLY A 17 -4.19 3.39 10.01
CA GLY A 17 -2.74 3.57 9.93
C GLY A 17 -2.28 4.31 8.67
N ILE A 18 -1.22 3.80 8.06
CA ILE A 18 -0.59 4.38 6.87
C ILE A 18 -1.60 4.58 5.72
N GLY A 19 -2.47 3.60 5.46
CA GLY A 19 -3.45 3.70 4.37
C GLY A 19 -4.44 4.84 4.57
N ALA A 20 -4.95 5.03 5.78
CA ALA A 20 -5.83 6.15 6.11
C ALA A 20 -5.11 7.50 6.01
N ALA A 21 -3.84 7.56 6.48
CA ALA A 21 -3.02 8.78 6.36
C ALA A 21 -2.76 9.12 4.89
N CYS A 22 -2.40 8.14 4.04
CA CYS A 22 -2.26 8.34 2.60
C CYS A 22 -3.55 8.86 1.95
N CYS A 23 -4.72 8.31 2.33
CA CYS A 23 -5.99 8.80 1.78
C CYS A 23 -6.21 10.28 2.11
N ARG A 24 -6.01 10.69 3.39
CA ARG A 24 -6.15 12.09 3.79
C ARG A 24 -5.20 13.01 3.05
N ASP A 25 -3.93 12.61 2.98
CA ASP A 25 -2.89 13.40 2.35
C ASP A 25 -3.12 13.59 0.85
N LEU A 26 -3.46 12.52 0.12
CA LEU A 26 -3.71 12.59 -1.32
C LEU A 26 -4.98 13.39 -1.65
N VAL A 27 -6.05 13.26 -0.85
CA VAL A 27 -7.25 14.10 -0.99
C VAL A 27 -6.92 15.56 -0.75
N ALA A 28 -6.15 15.88 0.30
CA ALA A 28 -5.74 17.25 0.60
C ALA A 28 -4.89 17.88 -0.52
N LYS A 29 -4.20 17.04 -1.28
CA LYS A 29 -3.39 17.43 -2.47
C LYS A 29 -4.19 17.48 -3.78
N GLY A 30 -5.52 17.34 -3.71
CA GLY A 30 -6.43 17.52 -4.83
C GLY A 30 -6.61 16.29 -5.73
N MET A 31 -6.26 15.09 -5.27
CA MET A 31 -6.55 13.86 -5.98
C MET A 31 -7.95 13.34 -5.66
N VAL A 32 -8.55 12.61 -6.58
CA VAL A 32 -9.68 11.72 -6.30
C VAL A 32 -9.14 10.42 -5.72
N VAL A 33 -9.58 10.03 -4.51
CA VAL A 33 -8.99 8.90 -3.80
C VAL A 33 -10.02 7.80 -3.58
N VAL A 34 -9.68 6.58 -3.98
CA VAL A 34 -10.46 5.37 -3.68
C VAL A 34 -9.75 4.60 -2.56
N GLY A 35 -10.34 4.55 -1.40
CA GLY A 35 -9.88 3.74 -0.27
C GLY A 35 -10.50 2.35 -0.32
N LEU A 36 -9.66 1.30 -0.49
CA LEU A 36 -10.08 -0.10 -0.48
C LEU A 36 -9.74 -0.74 0.87
N ALA A 37 -10.72 -1.33 1.54
CA ALA A 37 -10.52 -2.09 2.78
C ALA A 37 -11.70 -3.01 3.08
N ARG A 38 -11.49 -3.99 3.98
CA ARG A 38 -12.55 -4.91 4.43
C ARG A 38 -13.54 -4.26 5.38
N ARG A 39 -13.06 -3.30 6.23
CA ARG A 39 -13.86 -2.62 7.27
C ARG A 39 -14.55 -1.40 6.67
N GLU A 40 -15.75 -1.58 6.15
CA GLU A 40 -16.50 -0.52 5.47
C GLU A 40 -16.83 0.66 6.40
N GLU A 41 -17.22 0.39 7.64
CA GLU A 41 -17.55 1.44 8.61
C GLU A 41 -16.37 2.39 8.86
N ARG A 42 -15.15 1.85 8.95
CA ARG A 42 -13.94 2.66 9.07
C ARG A 42 -13.68 3.56 7.85
N LEU A 43 -14.08 3.13 6.66
CA LEU A 43 -14.00 3.98 5.46
C LEU A 43 -15.04 5.11 5.50
N LYS A 44 -16.24 4.86 6.04
CA LYS A 44 -17.26 5.90 6.28
C LYS A 44 -16.78 6.90 7.33
N GLU A 45 -16.20 6.44 8.44
CA GLU A 45 -15.58 7.29 9.46
C GLU A 45 -14.45 8.14 8.87
N LEU A 46 -13.56 7.54 8.06
CA LEU A 46 -12.51 8.28 7.38
C LEU A 46 -13.09 9.39 6.50
N LYS A 47 -14.11 9.09 5.69
CA LYS A 47 -14.80 10.09 4.86
C LYS A 47 -15.38 11.22 5.69
N ALA A 48 -16.05 10.89 6.80
CA ALA A 48 -16.64 11.87 7.70
C ALA A 48 -15.60 12.76 8.42
N SER A 49 -14.37 12.25 8.60
CA SER A 49 -13.27 13.00 9.22
C SER A 49 -12.57 13.98 8.27
N LEU A 50 -12.85 13.91 6.97
CA LEU A 50 -12.26 14.83 5.99
C LEU A 50 -12.95 16.20 6.02
N PRO A 51 -12.23 17.29 5.74
CA PRO A 51 -12.86 18.61 5.56
C PRO A 51 -13.97 18.54 4.51
N ALA A 52 -15.08 19.26 4.72
CA ALA A 52 -16.27 19.20 3.87
C ALA A 52 -15.97 19.37 2.37
N GLY A 53 -15.08 20.31 2.00
CA GLY A 53 -14.66 20.51 0.61
C GLY A 53 -13.80 19.39 0.00
N GLN A 54 -13.31 18.46 0.82
CA GLN A 54 -12.45 17.36 0.41
C GLN A 54 -13.17 15.99 0.40
N ALA A 55 -14.21 15.85 1.23
CA ALA A 55 -14.93 14.58 1.39
C ALA A 55 -15.58 14.08 0.07
N ALA A 56 -15.89 14.98 -0.86
CA ALA A 56 -16.42 14.63 -2.19
C ALA A 56 -15.39 13.86 -3.03
N ASN A 57 -14.10 14.11 -2.83
CA ASN A 57 -13.00 13.46 -3.54
C ASN A 57 -12.59 12.12 -2.93
N PHE A 58 -13.24 11.66 -1.86
CA PHE A 58 -12.94 10.36 -1.26
C PHE A 58 -14.08 9.35 -1.47
N HIS A 59 -13.74 8.19 -1.99
CA HIS A 59 -14.63 7.06 -2.22
C HIS A 59 -14.15 5.84 -1.44
N GLY A 60 -14.83 5.50 -0.36
CA GLY A 60 -14.58 4.28 0.40
C GLY A 60 -15.29 3.09 -0.25
N ARG A 61 -14.59 1.98 -0.49
CA ARG A 61 -15.18 0.77 -1.07
C ARG A 61 -14.68 -0.48 -0.35
N ARG A 62 -15.62 -1.36 0.00
CA ARG A 62 -15.27 -2.66 0.58
C ARG A 62 -14.55 -3.52 -0.46
N CYS A 63 -13.37 -4.01 -0.11
CA CYS A 63 -12.57 -4.94 -0.90
C CYS A 63 -11.60 -5.69 0.00
N ASP A 64 -11.60 -7.01 -0.07
CA ASP A 64 -10.52 -7.85 0.47
C ASP A 64 -9.51 -8.10 -0.66
N VAL A 65 -8.30 -7.58 -0.54
CA VAL A 65 -7.27 -7.74 -1.57
C VAL A 65 -6.75 -9.18 -1.67
N SER A 66 -7.03 -10.04 -0.68
CA SER A 66 -6.72 -11.47 -0.75
C SER A 66 -7.70 -12.26 -1.63
N ASP A 67 -8.77 -11.62 -2.09
CA ASP A 67 -9.76 -12.16 -3.03
C ASP A 67 -9.60 -11.47 -4.38
N GLU A 68 -9.08 -12.20 -5.36
CA GLU A 68 -8.85 -11.67 -6.72
C GLU A 68 -10.14 -11.16 -7.38
N GLN A 69 -11.29 -11.81 -7.10
CA GLN A 69 -12.54 -11.43 -7.72
C GLN A 69 -13.02 -10.07 -7.19
N GLN A 70 -12.92 -9.83 -5.87
CA GLN A 70 -13.26 -8.54 -5.28
C GLN A 70 -12.33 -7.43 -5.80
N VAL A 71 -11.04 -7.73 -6.03
CA VAL A 71 -10.12 -6.78 -6.64
C VAL A 71 -10.56 -6.44 -8.08
N LYS A 72 -10.92 -7.43 -8.90
CA LYS A 72 -11.44 -7.21 -10.26
C LYS A 72 -12.69 -6.32 -10.25
N GLU A 73 -13.63 -6.59 -9.37
CA GLU A 73 -14.88 -5.82 -9.24
C GLU A 73 -14.62 -4.38 -8.79
N ALA A 74 -13.71 -4.19 -7.83
CA ALA A 74 -13.32 -2.84 -7.38
C ALA A 74 -12.71 -2.02 -8.51
N PHE A 75 -11.77 -2.59 -9.27
CA PHE A 75 -11.12 -1.88 -10.38
C PHE A 75 -12.03 -1.69 -11.59
N ALA A 76 -12.96 -2.62 -11.86
CA ALA A 76 -13.98 -2.45 -12.89
C ALA A 76 -14.89 -1.24 -12.57
N TRP A 77 -15.31 -1.11 -11.30
CA TRP A 77 -16.06 0.05 -10.85
C TRP A 77 -15.23 1.35 -10.98
N ILE A 78 -13.95 1.34 -10.59
CA ILE A 78 -13.05 2.50 -10.72
C ILE A 78 -12.92 2.92 -12.19
N ASP A 79 -12.81 1.97 -13.11
CA ASP A 79 -12.75 2.25 -14.55
C ASP A 79 -14.05 2.88 -15.05
N GLN A 80 -15.20 2.36 -14.62
CA GLN A 80 -16.53 2.77 -15.08
C GLN A 80 -16.94 4.14 -14.51
N ASP A 81 -16.78 4.35 -13.22
CA ASP A 81 -17.35 5.50 -12.50
C ASP A 81 -16.36 6.67 -12.38
N LEU A 82 -15.04 6.39 -12.40
CA LEU A 82 -13.99 7.40 -12.19
C LEU A 82 -13.01 7.52 -13.36
N GLY A 83 -13.22 6.76 -14.44
CA GLY A 83 -12.33 6.78 -15.59
C GLY A 83 -11.00 6.07 -15.40
N GLY A 84 -10.82 5.34 -14.30
CA GLY A 84 -9.67 4.48 -14.03
C GLY A 84 -8.59 5.10 -13.13
N ALA A 85 -7.77 4.25 -12.50
CA ALA A 85 -6.73 4.64 -11.56
C ALA A 85 -5.43 5.07 -12.27
N ASP A 86 -4.78 6.11 -11.74
CA ASP A 86 -3.51 6.65 -12.21
C ASP A 86 -2.37 6.45 -11.21
N VAL A 87 -2.70 6.37 -9.92
CA VAL A 87 -1.79 6.06 -8.82
C VAL A 87 -2.36 4.90 -8.01
N LEU A 88 -1.51 3.95 -7.63
CA LEU A 88 -1.87 2.86 -6.73
C LEU A 88 -0.90 2.84 -5.55
N VAL A 89 -1.44 2.90 -4.34
CA VAL A 89 -0.68 2.66 -3.11
C VAL A 89 -1.09 1.28 -2.57
N ASN A 90 -0.26 0.27 -2.83
CA ASN A 90 -0.38 -1.06 -2.25
C ASN A 90 0.10 -1.01 -0.80
N ASN A 91 -0.82 -0.77 0.13
CA ASN A 91 -0.52 -0.66 1.55
C ASN A 91 -1.13 -1.80 2.37
N ALA A 92 -2.17 -2.47 1.89
CA ALA A 92 -2.77 -3.59 2.62
C ALA A 92 -1.74 -4.65 2.99
N GLY A 93 -1.71 -5.03 4.26
CA GLY A 93 -0.82 -6.06 4.77
C GLY A 93 -1.26 -6.55 6.14
N ILE A 94 -0.87 -7.77 6.49
CA ILE A 94 -1.17 -8.40 7.77
C ILE A 94 0.07 -9.09 8.36
N ILE A 95 0.09 -9.17 9.69
CA ILE A 95 0.97 -10.03 10.49
C ILE A 95 0.07 -11.02 11.24
N ARG A 96 0.56 -12.22 11.51
CA ARG A 96 -0.08 -13.21 12.37
C ARG A 96 0.92 -13.70 13.41
N PRO A 97 0.52 -13.84 14.70
CA PRO A 97 1.40 -14.28 15.78
C PRO A 97 1.53 -15.82 15.79
N ILE A 98 2.16 -16.35 14.74
CA ILE A 98 2.37 -17.79 14.53
C ILE A 98 3.86 -18.07 14.37
N ARG A 99 4.34 -19.26 14.73
CA ARG A 99 5.66 -19.76 14.33
C ARG A 99 5.48 -20.62 13.08
N VAL A 100 6.43 -20.52 12.15
CA VAL A 100 6.34 -21.27 10.87
C VAL A 100 6.28 -22.79 11.10
N MET A 101 6.92 -23.28 12.16
CA MET A 101 7.02 -24.72 12.49
C MET A 101 5.92 -25.22 13.43
N ASP A 102 4.97 -24.37 13.81
CA ASP A 102 3.84 -24.83 14.61
C ASP A 102 2.87 -25.66 13.75
N GLU A 103 2.21 -26.62 14.35
CA GLU A 103 1.13 -27.40 13.72
C GLU A 103 -0.11 -26.53 13.50
N ASP A 104 -0.97 -26.91 12.56
CA ASP A 104 -2.29 -26.32 12.28
C ASP A 104 -2.31 -24.82 11.96
N ASN A 105 -1.21 -24.27 11.43
CA ASN A 105 -1.08 -22.83 11.10
C ASN A 105 -1.20 -22.52 9.59
N SER A 106 -1.47 -23.50 8.73
CA SER A 106 -1.46 -23.36 7.26
C SER A 106 -2.35 -22.23 6.74
N GLU A 107 -3.53 -22.05 7.32
CA GLU A 107 -4.46 -20.97 6.94
C GLU A 107 -3.87 -19.59 7.26
N ALA A 108 -3.17 -19.45 8.39
CA ALA A 108 -2.55 -18.19 8.76
C ALA A 108 -1.33 -17.87 7.87
N LEU A 109 -0.50 -18.88 7.53
CA LEU A 109 0.59 -18.74 6.58
C LEU A 109 0.07 -18.31 5.20
N LYS A 110 -0.96 -19.00 4.71
CA LYS A 110 -1.61 -18.69 3.44
C LYS A 110 -2.19 -17.27 3.43
N ALA A 111 -2.90 -16.87 4.47
CA ALA A 111 -3.50 -15.54 4.57
C ALA A 111 -2.46 -14.41 4.49
N ILE A 112 -1.25 -14.60 5.08
CA ILE A 112 -0.16 -13.64 4.98
C ILE A 112 0.30 -13.50 3.51
N LEU A 113 0.50 -14.61 2.81
CA LEU A 113 0.96 -14.58 1.40
C LEU A 113 -0.14 -14.04 0.48
N ASP A 114 -1.39 -14.46 0.66
CA ASP A 114 -2.52 -14.01 -0.13
C ASP A 114 -2.71 -12.49 -0.02
N THR A 115 -2.59 -11.93 1.19
CA THR A 115 -2.73 -10.48 1.39
C THR A 115 -1.47 -9.72 0.96
N ASN A 116 -0.29 -10.11 1.50
CA ASN A 116 0.91 -9.29 1.40
C ASN A 116 1.61 -9.41 0.03
N VAL A 117 1.40 -10.51 -0.71
CA VAL A 117 2.07 -10.79 -1.98
C VAL A 117 1.07 -10.84 -3.14
N LEU A 118 0.08 -11.74 -3.08
CA LEU A 118 -0.88 -11.90 -4.16
C LEU A 118 -1.81 -10.68 -4.28
N GLY A 119 -2.25 -10.09 -3.16
CA GLY A 119 -3.05 -8.87 -3.16
C GLY A 119 -2.36 -7.70 -3.86
N VAL A 120 -1.05 -7.52 -3.60
CA VAL A 120 -0.22 -6.52 -4.30
C VAL A 120 -0.16 -6.82 -5.80
N THR A 121 0.04 -8.09 -6.16
CA THR A 121 0.10 -8.54 -7.56
C THR A 121 -1.20 -8.26 -8.30
N TRP A 122 -2.34 -8.63 -7.70
CA TRP A 122 -3.65 -8.47 -8.34
C TRP A 122 -4.05 -7.00 -8.51
N CYS A 123 -3.87 -6.18 -7.47
CA CYS A 123 -4.16 -4.75 -7.55
C CYS A 123 -3.28 -4.07 -8.61
N THR A 124 -1.97 -4.35 -8.61
CA THR A 124 -1.03 -3.80 -9.60
C THR A 124 -1.40 -4.23 -11.02
N ARG A 125 -1.74 -5.51 -11.22
CA ARG A 125 -2.16 -6.03 -12.52
C ARG A 125 -3.43 -5.34 -13.04
N GLN A 126 -4.45 -5.15 -12.19
CA GLN A 126 -5.69 -4.48 -12.62
C GLN A 126 -5.44 -3.02 -13.00
N MET A 127 -4.72 -2.28 -12.16
CA MET A 127 -4.35 -0.90 -12.48
C MET A 127 -3.55 -0.82 -13.78
N PHE A 128 -2.51 -1.63 -13.94
CA PHE A 128 -1.64 -1.58 -15.12
C PHE A 128 -2.42 -1.88 -16.41
N ARG A 129 -3.31 -2.89 -16.38
CA ARG A 129 -4.21 -3.19 -17.50
C ARG A 129 -5.16 -2.04 -17.81
N SER A 130 -5.66 -1.34 -16.79
CA SER A 130 -6.48 -0.13 -16.96
C SER A 130 -5.68 0.99 -17.63
N LEU A 131 -4.46 1.26 -17.17
CA LEU A 131 -3.57 2.26 -17.79
C LEU A 131 -3.33 1.97 -19.29
N LEU A 132 -3.03 0.71 -19.64
CA LEU A 132 -2.83 0.30 -21.04
C LEU A 132 -4.07 0.51 -21.90
N ARG A 133 -5.26 0.08 -21.42
CA ARG A 133 -6.53 0.29 -22.15
C ARG A 133 -6.83 1.77 -22.39
N ARG A 134 -6.57 2.60 -21.39
CA ARG A 134 -6.78 4.06 -21.45
C ARG A 134 -5.67 4.81 -22.20
N LYS A 135 -4.59 4.11 -22.59
CA LYS A 135 -3.38 4.69 -23.20
C LYS A 135 -2.73 5.76 -22.29
N VAL A 136 -2.84 5.58 -20.97
CA VAL A 136 -2.15 6.39 -19.97
C VAL A 136 -0.76 5.83 -19.75
N ASN A 137 0.25 6.67 -19.99
CA ASN A 137 1.65 6.22 -20.02
C ASN A 137 2.45 6.60 -18.76
N ASP A 138 1.89 7.40 -17.86
CA ASP A 138 2.62 8.05 -16.77
C ASP A 138 2.06 7.69 -15.37
N GLY A 139 1.49 6.51 -15.20
CA GLY A 139 1.00 6.02 -13.92
C GLY A 139 2.09 5.82 -12.87
N HIS A 140 1.71 5.66 -11.61
CA HIS A 140 2.66 5.37 -10.54
C HIS A 140 2.11 4.32 -9.57
N VAL A 141 2.83 3.22 -9.37
CA VAL A 141 2.56 2.20 -8.35
C VAL A 141 3.53 2.43 -7.19
N VAL A 142 3.00 2.61 -5.99
CA VAL A 142 3.79 2.66 -4.74
C VAL A 142 3.43 1.42 -3.93
N ILE A 143 4.45 0.72 -3.43
CA ILE A 143 4.28 -0.44 -2.57
C ILE A 143 4.84 -0.13 -1.18
N ILE A 144 4.01 -0.24 -0.15
CA ILE A 144 4.46 -0.14 1.23
C ILE A 144 5.03 -1.49 1.65
N ASN A 145 6.35 -1.56 1.57
CA ASN A 145 7.15 -2.71 1.97
C ASN A 145 7.48 -2.64 3.47
N SER A 146 8.70 -2.91 3.85
CA SER A 146 9.24 -2.80 5.23
C SER A 146 10.76 -2.96 5.20
N ILE A 147 11.45 -2.45 6.20
CA ILE A 147 12.87 -2.79 6.43
C ILE A 147 13.09 -4.30 6.57
N VAL A 148 12.10 -5.06 7.05
CA VAL A 148 12.18 -6.52 7.12
C VAL A 148 12.02 -7.21 5.76
N GLY A 149 11.81 -6.48 4.70
CA GLY A 149 11.95 -6.94 3.31
C GLY A 149 13.41 -6.95 2.80
N HIS A 150 14.35 -6.42 3.59
CA HIS A 150 15.77 -6.33 3.25
C HIS A 150 16.66 -7.08 4.23
N LYS A 151 16.19 -7.31 5.45
CA LYS A 151 16.87 -8.12 6.47
C LYS A 151 15.85 -8.79 7.38
N VAL A 152 16.23 -9.90 7.98
CA VAL A 152 15.40 -10.63 8.95
C VAL A 152 16.00 -10.40 10.35
N PRO A 153 15.41 -9.50 11.16
CA PRO A 153 15.88 -9.33 12.54
C PRO A 153 15.47 -10.52 13.40
N MET A 154 16.22 -10.78 14.48
CA MET A 154 15.87 -11.78 15.49
C MET A 154 14.74 -11.24 16.39
N LEU A 155 13.55 -11.11 15.83
CA LEU A 155 12.34 -10.68 16.53
C LEU A 155 11.28 -11.78 16.44
N GLU A 156 10.76 -12.20 17.59
CA GLU A 156 9.63 -13.12 17.62
C GLU A 156 8.39 -12.48 16.96
N GLY A 157 7.56 -13.29 16.32
CA GLY A 157 6.32 -12.84 15.70
C GLY A 157 6.43 -12.32 14.26
N LEU A 158 7.64 -12.16 13.70
CA LEU A 158 7.81 -11.77 12.30
C LEU A 158 7.62 -12.92 11.29
N ASN A 159 7.96 -14.15 11.68
CA ASN A 159 7.77 -15.41 10.94
C ASN A 159 7.57 -15.27 9.42
N MET A 160 6.38 -15.58 8.88
CA MET A 160 6.09 -15.48 7.45
C MET A 160 5.94 -14.02 6.95
N TYR A 161 5.83 -13.04 7.84
CA TYR A 161 5.78 -11.64 7.44
C TYR A 161 7.08 -11.18 6.75
N ALA A 162 8.25 -11.47 7.35
CA ALA A 162 9.54 -11.11 6.76
C ALA A 162 9.76 -11.79 5.38
N PRO A 163 9.56 -13.10 5.18
CA PRO A 163 9.57 -13.72 3.85
C PRO A 163 8.60 -13.06 2.86
N SER A 164 7.38 -12.69 3.28
CA SER A 164 6.43 -12.01 2.41
C SER A 164 6.94 -10.64 1.95
N LYS A 165 7.62 -9.89 2.83
CA LYS A 165 8.21 -8.59 2.50
C LYS A 165 9.48 -8.71 1.64
N HIS A 166 10.28 -9.76 1.79
CA HIS A 166 11.37 -10.09 0.86
C HIS A 166 10.81 -10.44 -0.54
N ALA A 167 9.72 -11.20 -0.60
CA ALA A 167 9.04 -11.47 -1.86
C ALA A 167 8.58 -10.17 -2.55
N ILE A 168 8.10 -9.18 -1.79
CA ILE A 168 7.72 -7.86 -2.32
C ILE A 168 8.93 -7.09 -2.86
N THR A 169 10.09 -7.16 -2.22
CA THR A 169 11.32 -6.55 -2.74
C THR A 169 11.65 -7.09 -4.13
N ALA A 170 11.64 -8.41 -4.29
CA ALA A 170 11.88 -9.05 -5.60
C ALA A 170 10.75 -8.76 -6.61
N LEU A 171 9.48 -8.83 -6.18
CA LEU A 171 8.32 -8.58 -7.02
C LEU A 171 8.32 -7.15 -7.58
N THR A 172 8.72 -6.16 -6.78
CA THR A 172 8.82 -4.76 -7.23
C THR A 172 9.74 -4.64 -8.45
N GLU A 173 10.88 -5.31 -8.44
CA GLU A 173 11.81 -5.28 -9.57
C GLU A 173 11.27 -6.04 -10.79
N VAL A 174 10.60 -7.17 -10.60
CA VAL A 174 9.93 -7.90 -11.70
C VAL A 174 8.89 -7.01 -12.37
N LEU A 175 8.02 -6.36 -11.58
CA LEU A 175 6.98 -5.46 -12.11
C LEU A 175 7.59 -4.26 -12.84
N ARG A 176 8.68 -3.70 -12.32
CA ARG A 176 9.40 -2.60 -12.99
C ARG A 176 9.88 -3.02 -14.38
N GLN A 177 10.46 -4.22 -14.50
CA GLN A 177 10.92 -4.75 -15.78
C GLN A 177 9.76 -5.02 -16.75
N GLU A 178 8.63 -5.51 -16.25
CA GLU A 178 7.43 -5.73 -17.07
C GLU A 178 6.85 -4.41 -17.59
N PHE A 179 6.83 -3.34 -16.77
CA PHE A 179 6.37 -2.02 -17.20
C PHE A 179 7.27 -1.45 -18.31
N ILE A 180 8.59 -1.60 -18.20
CA ILE A 180 9.55 -1.19 -19.24
C ILE A 180 9.33 -2.00 -20.53
N LYS A 181 9.22 -3.34 -20.43
CA LYS A 181 8.98 -4.22 -21.59
C LYS A 181 7.67 -3.90 -22.31
N SER A 182 6.68 -3.38 -21.58
CA SER A 182 5.40 -2.93 -22.14
C SER A 182 5.48 -1.54 -22.79
N GLY A 183 6.64 -0.91 -22.85
CA GLY A 183 6.86 0.39 -23.49
C GLY A 183 6.23 1.57 -22.75
N THR A 184 5.93 1.42 -21.45
CA THR A 184 5.32 2.50 -20.65
C THR A 184 6.36 3.27 -19.83
N GLN A 185 5.99 4.47 -19.39
CA GLN A 185 6.72 5.28 -18.42
C GLN A 185 6.09 5.18 -17.01
N THR A 186 5.23 4.18 -16.81
CA THR A 186 4.63 3.90 -15.50
C THR A 186 5.73 3.59 -14.49
N LYS A 187 5.74 4.34 -13.40
CA LYS A 187 6.73 4.19 -12.33
C LYS A 187 6.28 3.16 -11.30
N ILE A 188 7.24 2.54 -10.64
CA ILE A 188 7.01 1.73 -9.45
C ILE A 188 8.04 2.09 -8.39
N THR A 189 7.59 2.28 -7.16
CA THR A 189 8.43 2.62 -6.00
C THR A 189 8.10 1.71 -4.85
N SER A 190 9.13 1.13 -4.22
CA SER A 190 9.01 0.47 -2.92
C SER A 190 9.36 1.48 -1.81
N ILE A 191 8.52 1.60 -0.79
CA ILE A 191 8.81 2.35 0.42
C ILE A 191 8.94 1.35 1.56
N SER A 192 10.09 1.35 2.23
CA SER A 192 10.43 0.43 3.32
C SER A 192 10.53 1.18 4.64
N PRO A 193 9.42 1.34 5.37
CA PRO A 193 9.44 1.94 6.69
C PRO A 193 10.11 1.04 7.74
N GLY A 194 10.73 1.65 8.74
CA GLY A 194 11.00 1.05 10.03
C GLY A 194 9.71 0.84 10.83
N VAL A 195 9.78 0.88 12.15
CA VAL A 195 8.61 0.70 13.02
C VAL A 195 7.68 1.92 12.88
N VAL A 196 6.41 1.65 12.55
CA VAL A 196 5.35 2.67 12.43
C VAL A 196 4.26 2.42 13.46
N ASN A 197 3.84 3.45 14.16
CA ASN A 197 2.74 3.36 15.13
C ASN A 197 1.41 3.11 14.41
N THR A 198 1.01 1.83 14.33
CA THR A 198 -0.20 1.38 13.63
C THR A 198 -0.84 0.18 14.32
N GLU A 199 -2.09 -0.11 13.98
CA GLU A 199 -2.83 -1.28 14.50
C GLU A 199 -2.23 -2.64 14.08
N ILE A 200 -1.28 -2.69 13.15
CA ILE A 200 -0.71 -3.95 12.62
C ILE A 200 -0.04 -4.78 13.72
N PHE A 201 0.55 -4.12 14.71
CA PHE A 201 1.19 -4.78 15.84
C PHE A 201 0.19 -5.29 16.89
N GLY A 202 -1.04 -4.78 16.92
CA GLY A 202 -2.09 -5.24 17.83
C GLY A 202 -2.51 -6.70 17.61
N SER A 203 -2.19 -7.28 16.45
CA SER A 203 -2.40 -8.70 16.12
C SER A 203 -1.09 -9.50 16.09
N SER A 204 0.00 -8.96 16.59
CA SER A 204 1.33 -9.61 16.67
C SER A 204 1.73 -9.84 18.12
N SER A 205 2.69 -10.72 18.36
CA SER A 205 3.35 -10.89 19.67
C SER A 205 4.48 -9.88 19.90
N ILE A 206 4.66 -8.92 19.01
CA ILE A 206 5.71 -7.91 19.13
C ILE A 206 5.27 -6.87 20.17
N GLU A 207 5.97 -6.83 21.29
CA GLU A 207 5.78 -5.80 22.32
C GLU A 207 6.35 -4.46 21.82
N VAL A 208 5.45 -3.56 21.48
CA VAL A 208 5.79 -2.17 21.19
C VAL A 208 5.83 -1.40 22.51
N THR A 209 7.02 -1.14 23.02
CA THR A 209 7.18 -0.35 24.26
C THR A 209 7.07 1.15 23.96
N SER A 210 6.60 1.93 24.92
CA SER A 210 6.46 3.39 24.81
C SER A 210 7.80 4.14 24.58
N SER A 211 8.93 3.48 24.86
CA SER A 211 10.28 4.02 24.63
C SER A 211 10.85 3.70 23.25
N MET A 212 10.18 2.86 22.45
CA MET A 212 10.66 2.49 21.12
C MET A 212 10.44 3.64 20.13
N PRO A 213 11.49 4.09 19.42
CA PRO A 213 11.31 5.07 18.35
C PRO A 213 10.37 4.54 17.27
N MET A 214 9.36 5.32 16.91
CA MET A 214 8.38 4.95 15.89
C MET A 214 8.09 6.12 14.94
N LEU A 215 7.90 5.80 13.68
CA LEU A 215 7.30 6.73 12.71
C LEU A 215 5.80 6.87 12.99
N ARG A 216 5.24 8.00 12.63
CA ARG A 216 3.79 8.19 12.50
C ARG A 216 3.33 7.70 11.12
N SER A 217 2.07 7.38 10.99
CA SER A 217 1.47 7.04 9.70
C SER A 217 1.60 8.16 8.66
N GLU A 218 1.55 9.41 9.13
CA GLU A 218 1.71 10.62 8.31
C GLU A 218 3.13 10.73 7.73
N ASP A 219 4.18 10.33 8.46
CA ASP A 219 5.55 10.36 7.96
C ASP A 219 5.73 9.43 6.74
N VAL A 220 4.99 8.30 6.71
CA VAL A 220 4.97 7.40 5.55
C VAL A 220 4.12 7.97 4.42
N ALA A 221 2.99 8.63 4.71
CA ALA A 221 2.17 9.29 3.70
C ALA A 221 2.94 10.43 3.01
N ASP A 222 3.74 11.20 3.76
CA ASP A 222 4.64 12.22 3.20
C ASP A 222 5.69 11.61 2.26
N ALA A 223 6.24 10.44 2.63
CA ALA A 223 7.17 9.70 1.77
C ALA A 223 6.49 9.23 0.47
N VAL A 224 5.23 8.76 0.52
CA VAL A 224 4.43 8.44 -0.68
C VAL A 224 4.29 9.66 -1.57
N SER A 225 3.87 10.78 -1.01
CA SER A 225 3.72 12.05 -1.74
C SER A 225 5.04 12.54 -2.32
N TYR A 226 6.14 12.42 -1.59
CA TYR A 226 7.48 12.74 -2.10
C TYR A 226 7.83 11.89 -3.33
N CYS A 227 7.56 10.59 -3.31
CA CYS A 227 7.86 9.70 -4.43
C CYS A 227 7.01 10.02 -5.67
N ILE A 228 5.69 10.21 -5.51
CA ILE A 228 4.81 10.43 -6.66
C ILE A 228 4.95 11.81 -7.30
N GLN A 229 5.43 12.82 -6.57
CA GLN A 229 5.61 14.17 -7.10
C GLN A 229 6.89 14.35 -7.93
N THR A 230 7.80 13.37 -7.95
CA THR A 230 9.02 13.44 -8.75
C THR A 230 8.71 13.70 -10.23
N PRO A 231 9.59 14.44 -10.96
CA PRO A 231 9.39 14.66 -12.39
C PRO A 231 9.18 13.36 -13.19
N PRO A 232 8.54 13.40 -14.35
CA PRO A 232 8.25 12.20 -15.14
C PRO A 232 9.46 11.33 -15.44
N ASN A 233 10.62 11.93 -15.65
CA ASN A 233 11.89 11.25 -15.95
C ASN A 233 12.64 10.74 -14.70
N VAL A 234 12.12 10.97 -13.50
CA VAL A 234 12.77 10.55 -12.24
C VAL A 234 11.92 9.48 -11.56
N GLN A 235 12.50 8.32 -11.31
CA GLN A 235 11.88 7.23 -10.54
C GLN A 235 12.72 6.94 -9.30
N ILE A 236 12.08 6.97 -8.14
CA ILE A 236 12.64 6.43 -6.90
C ILE A 236 12.33 4.94 -6.90
N HIS A 237 13.35 4.09 -6.90
CA HIS A 237 13.15 2.63 -6.90
C HIS A 237 12.82 2.12 -5.51
N GLU A 238 13.61 2.55 -4.53
CA GLU A 238 13.46 2.17 -3.12
C GLU A 238 13.69 3.40 -2.23
N LEU A 239 12.85 3.55 -1.23
CA LEU A 239 13.01 4.57 -0.19
C LEU A 239 12.86 3.92 1.19
N THR A 240 13.95 3.83 1.92
CA THR A 240 13.93 3.40 3.31
C THR A 240 13.80 4.60 4.22
N ILE A 241 12.80 4.61 5.09
CA ILE A 241 12.60 5.64 6.13
C ILE A 241 12.52 4.99 7.50
N LYS A 242 13.22 5.55 8.46
CA LYS A 242 13.31 5.02 9.83
C LYS A 242 13.14 6.13 10.85
N PRO A 243 12.58 5.84 12.02
CA PRO A 243 12.61 6.78 13.13
C PRO A 243 14.06 6.99 13.57
N VAL A 244 14.38 8.22 13.98
CA VAL A 244 15.71 8.51 14.56
C VAL A 244 15.90 7.68 15.83
N GLY A 245 17.04 7.00 15.93
CA GLY A 245 17.35 6.13 17.08
C GLY A 245 16.85 4.69 16.97
N GLU A 246 16.28 4.25 15.85
CA GLU A 246 15.98 2.83 15.60
C GLU A 246 17.27 2.02 15.41
N HIS A 247 17.41 0.92 16.11
CA HIS A 247 18.63 0.09 16.16
C HIS A 247 18.66 -1.10 15.18
N PHE A 248 17.60 -1.35 14.39
CA PHE A 248 17.55 -2.50 13.47
C PHE A 248 18.09 -2.18 12.08
#